data_77a6f9da047ec0af27b8242ab865ce66
#
_entry.id   77a6f9da047ec0af27b8242ab865ce66
#
_cell.length_a   1.000
_cell.length_b   1.000
_cell.length_c   1.000
_cell.angle_alpha   90.00
_cell.angle_beta   90.00
_cell.angle_gamma   90.00
#
_symmetry.space_group_name_H-M   'P 1'
#
loop_
_entity.id
_entity.type
_entity.pdbx_description
1 polymer ?
#
loop_
_entity_poly.entity_id
_entity_poly.type
_entity_poly.pdbx_seq_one_letter_code
_entity_poly.pdbx_strand_id
1 'polypeptide(L)' 'MAEPGRSSIQWRKSETSGQGDCVEVAFADWSVLVRNSKDPAGPVLSFTHSEWTAFLTGARNGTFDGHLHSA' A
#
# COMPACT_ATOMS: atom_id res chain seq x y z
N MET A 1 1.55 22.72 14.62
CA MET A 1 2.68 21.92 14.25
C MET A 1 2.23 20.72 13.42
N ALA A 2 2.93 20.45 12.37
CA ALA A 2 2.57 19.33 11.53
C ALA A 2 2.81 18.04 12.28
N GLU A 3 1.97 17.07 12.02
CA GLU A 3 2.17 15.74 12.57
C GLU A 3 3.37 15.10 11.87
N PRO A 4 4.29 14.53 12.62
CA PRO A 4 5.49 13.98 12.00
C PRO A 4 5.18 12.98 10.91
N GLY A 5 4.22 12.11 11.15
CA GLY A 5 3.90 11.11 10.15
C GLY A 5 3.39 11.70 8.86
N ARG A 6 2.66 12.80 8.94
CA ARG A 6 2.09 13.40 7.74
C ARG A 6 3.12 14.16 6.95
N SER A 7 3.98 14.89 7.63
CA SER A 7 4.94 15.72 6.91
C SER A 7 6.04 14.89 6.28
N SER A 8 6.23 13.66 6.72
CA SER A 8 7.29 12.81 6.19
C SER A 8 6.78 11.63 5.38
N ILE A 9 5.49 11.61 5.08
CA ILE A 9 4.94 10.52 4.29
C ILE A 9 5.53 10.53 2.90
N GLN A 10 6.00 9.38 2.48
CA GLN A 10 6.50 9.17 1.14
C GLN A 10 5.81 7.96 0.55
N TRP A 11 5.17 8.17 -0.56
CA TRP A 11 4.42 7.11 -1.24
C TRP A 11 5.34 6.34 -2.17
N ARG A 12 5.21 5.02 -2.14
CA ARG A 12 6.01 4.12 -2.95
C ARG A 12 5.13 3.24 -3.80
N LYS A 13 5.59 2.95 -4.98
CA LYS A 13 4.95 2.00 -5.87
C LYS A 13 5.84 0.78 -6.04
N SER A 14 5.24 -0.33 -6.43
CA SER A 14 6.03 -1.49 -6.80
C SER A 14 6.88 -1.15 -8.03
N GLU A 15 8.12 -1.59 -8.01
CA GLU A 15 9.01 -1.35 -9.14
C GLU A 15 8.63 -2.14 -10.37
N THR A 16 7.83 -3.18 -10.18
CA THR A 16 7.38 -3.97 -11.30
C THR A 16 6.08 -3.48 -11.89
N SER A 17 5.54 -2.40 -11.34
CA SER A 17 4.28 -1.87 -11.81
C SER A 17 4.42 -1.36 -13.22
N GLY A 18 3.43 -1.60 -14.01
CA GLY A 18 3.36 -0.98 -15.31
C GLY A 18 2.98 0.47 -15.17
N GLN A 19 2.66 1.08 -16.26
CA GLN A 19 2.32 2.48 -16.25
C GLN A 19 0.90 2.67 -15.80
N GLY A 20 0.71 3.49 -14.82
CA GLY A 20 -0.59 4.00 -14.47
C GLY A 20 -1.43 3.16 -13.55
N ASP A 21 -1.20 1.89 -13.45
CA ASP A 21 -2.08 1.02 -12.67
C ASP A 21 -1.37 0.52 -11.45
N CYS A 22 -1.15 1.40 -10.51
CA CYS A 22 -0.32 1.08 -9.36
C CYS A 22 -1.05 1.31 -8.07
N VAL A 23 -0.67 0.52 -7.10
CA VAL A 23 -1.03 0.75 -5.71
C VAL A 23 0.15 1.45 -5.06
N GLU A 24 -0.13 2.48 -4.30
CA GLU A 24 0.91 3.19 -3.57
C GLU A 24 0.78 2.93 -2.09
N VAL A 25 1.92 2.78 -1.43
CA VAL A 25 1.98 2.49 -0.01
C VAL A 25 2.90 3.49 0.66
N ALA A 26 2.49 3.98 1.81
CA ALA A 26 3.33 4.86 2.61
C ALA A 26 3.33 4.37 4.05
N PHE A 27 4.44 4.58 4.71
CA PHE A 27 4.59 4.18 6.10
C PHE A 27 4.55 5.42 6.97
N ALA A 28 3.60 5.44 7.88
CA ALA A 28 3.52 6.46 8.90
C ALA A 28 3.96 5.84 10.23
N ASP A 29 4.07 6.67 11.26
CA ASP A 29 4.61 6.18 12.53
C ASP A 29 3.79 5.02 13.10
N TRP A 30 2.48 5.11 12.97
CA TRP A 30 1.59 4.13 13.61
C TRP A 30 0.77 3.32 12.63
N SER A 31 0.95 3.56 11.35
CA SER A 31 0.07 2.92 10.39
C SER A 31 0.74 2.79 9.04
N VAL A 32 0.15 1.96 8.22
CA VAL A 32 0.53 1.82 6.82
C VAL A 32 -0.64 2.32 6.00
N LEU A 33 -0.35 3.21 5.06
CA LEU A 33 -1.37 3.85 4.24
C LEU A 33 -1.32 3.29 2.84
N VAL A 34 -2.48 3.07 2.26
CA VAL A 34 -2.57 2.48 0.92
C VAL A 34 -3.55 3.32 0.11
N ARG A 35 -3.18 3.61 -1.12
CA ARG A 35 -4.07 4.35 -2.01
C ARG A 35 -3.88 3.90 -3.45
N ASN A 36 -4.85 4.30 -4.29
CA ASN A 36 -4.79 4.08 -5.72
C ASN A 36 -3.96 5.20 -6.34
N SER A 37 -2.90 4.86 -7.05
CA SER A 37 -2.04 5.89 -7.63
C SER A 37 -2.75 6.70 -8.70
N LYS A 38 -3.79 6.16 -9.30
CA LYS A 38 -4.55 6.88 -10.30
C LYS A 38 -5.45 7.95 -9.71
N ASP A 39 -5.66 7.89 -8.41
CA ASP A 39 -6.55 8.84 -7.73
C ASP A 39 -5.89 9.27 -6.43
N PRO A 40 -4.81 10.05 -6.53
CA PRO A 40 -4.07 10.41 -5.32
C PRO A 40 -4.87 11.26 -4.35
N ALA A 41 -5.92 11.91 -4.81
CA ALA A 41 -6.80 12.68 -3.93
C ALA A 41 -7.97 11.84 -3.42
N GLY A 42 -8.04 10.58 -3.81
CA GLY A 42 -9.13 9.71 -3.41
C GLY A 42 -8.91 9.09 -2.04
N PRO A 43 -9.66 8.06 -1.74
CA PRO A 43 -9.60 7.46 -0.41
C PRO A 43 -8.22 6.89 -0.10
N VAL A 44 -7.86 6.96 1.17
CA VAL A 44 -6.65 6.34 1.69
C VAL A 44 -7.08 5.35 2.75
N LEU A 45 -6.60 4.11 2.64
CA LEU A 45 -6.84 3.09 3.64
C LEU A 45 -5.69 3.09 4.63
N SER A 46 -6.01 2.84 5.87
CA SER A 46 -5.01 2.85 6.94
C SER A 46 -5.06 1.52 7.68
N PHE A 47 -3.91 0.94 7.90
CA PHE A 47 -3.79 -0.36 8.55
C PHE A 47 -2.76 -0.28 9.65
N THR A 48 -2.91 -1.11 10.67
CA THR A 48 -1.85 -1.26 11.65
C THR A 48 -0.68 -2.01 11.02
N HIS A 49 0.48 -1.90 11.66
CA HIS A 49 1.64 -2.63 11.18
C HIS A 49 1.42 -4.14 11.21
N SER A 50 0.71 -4.62 12.21
CA SER A 50 0.45 -6.04 12.29
C SER A 50 -0.53 -6.50 11.21
N GLU A 51 -1.54 -5.68 10.90
CA GLU A 51 -2.43 -6.00 9.78
C GLU A 51 -1.67 -6.02 8.47
N TRP A 52 -0.76 -5.07 8.30
CA TRP A 52 0.03 -5.01 7.09
C TRP A 52 0.94 -6.22 6.96
N THR A 53 1.56 -6.65 8.05
CA THR A 53 2.38 -7.84 8.04
C THR A 53 1.57 -9.08 7.65
N ALA A 54 0.39 -9.19 8.18
CA ALA A 54 -0.48 -10.30 7.83
C ALA A 54 -0.86 -10.27 6.35
N PHE A 55 -1.14 -9.08 5.83
CA PHE A 55 -1.45 -8.94 4.43
C PHE A 55 -0.27 -9.37 3.56
N LEU A 56 0.93 -8.94 3.90
CA LEU A 56 2.11 -9.31 3.11
C LEU A 56 2.35 -10.81 3.14
N THR A 57 2.12 -11.44 4.27
CA THR A 57 2.26 -12.88 4.37
C THR A 57 1.28 -13.58 3.44
N GLY A 58 0.02 -13.14 3.44
CA GLY A 58 -0.96 -13.70 2.54
C GLY A 58 -0.61 -13.48 1.08
N ALA A 59 -0.11 -12.30 0.77
CA ALA A 59 0.28 -12.00 -0.60
C ALA A 59 1.41 -12.90 -1.07
N ARG A 60 2.40 -13.13 -0.22
CA ARG A 60 3.52 -14.01 -0.58
C ARG A 60 3.08 -15.44 -0.74
N ASN A 61 2.06 -15.84 -0.04
CA ASN A 61 1.55 -17.21 -0.12
C ASN A 61 0.53 -17.42 -1.21
N GLY A 62 0.24 -16.39 -1.99
CA GLY A 62 -0.72 -16.51 -3.08
C GLY A 62 -2.17 -16.42 -2.64
N THR A 63 -2.41 -16.07 -1.39
CA THR A 63 -3.78 -16.03 -0.85
C THR A 63 -4.66 -15.08 -1.64
N PHE A 64 -4.09 -13.98 -2.12
CA PHE A 64 -4.88 -12.93 -2.76
C PHE A 64 -4.71 -12.92 -4.28
N ASP A 65 -4.15 -13.96 -4.84
CA ASP A 65 -3.92 -13.97 -6.28
C ASP A 65 -5.22 -14.03 -7.08
N GLY A 66 -6.19 -14.71 -6.55
CA GLY A 66 -7.47 -14.80 -7.22
C GLY A 66 -7.32 -15.31 -8.64
N HIS A 67 -7.90 -14.60 -9.57
CA HIS A 67 -7.79 -14.94 -10.98
C HIS A 67 -6.57 -14.32 -11.64
N LEU A 68 -5.81 -13.53 -10.92
CA LEU A 68 -4.68 -12.84 -11.50
C LEU A 68 -3.52 -13.77 -11.71
N HIS A 69 -3.51 -14.87 -11.01
CA HIS A 69 -2.42 -15.79 -11.07
C HIS A 69 -2.47 -16.49 -12.41
N SER A 70 -1.53 -16.25 -13.20
CA SER A 70 -1.57 -16.82 -14.53
C SER A 70 -0.73 -18.04 -14.63
N ALA A 71 -0.25 -18.45 -13.55
CA ALA A 71 0.57 -19.61 -13.51
C ALA A 71 1.67 -19.67 -13.48
#